data_d3bc51279755f301a6f15f0e4a97dc7e
#
_entry.id   d3bc51279755f301a6f15f0e4a97dc7e
#
_cell.length_a   1.000
_cell.length_b   1.000
_cell.length_c   1.000
_cell.angle_alpha   90.00
_cell.angle_beta   90.00
_cell.angle_gamma   90.00
#
_symmetry.space_group_name_H-M   'P 1'
#
loop_
_entity.id
_entity.type
_entity.pdbx_description
1 polymer ?
#
loop_
_entity_poly.entity_id
_entity_poly.type
_entity_poly.pdbx_seq_one_letter_code
_entity_poly.pdbx_strand_id
1 'polypeptide(L)'
;IGIFGGSFDPPHYGHLKISKIAIKKLSLDLIYWCVTKKNPFKNKTFFSLSERIKKSKIITDKEKKIKIKFFENKIKSTNTIDLIKYLKKKNTKNIFFLIIGSDNLIKFHKWKNWKLLLELSKIVVFSRKDFDKRAKKSVIMKQVKKITFIKNKPINISSTQIRKGLF
;
A
#
# COMPACT_ATOMS: atom_id res chain seq x y z
N ILE A 1 7.15 11.17 -1.72
CA ILE A 1 5.95 10.59 -2.35
C ILE A 1 5.61 9.28 -1.66
N GLY A 2 4.34 9.09 -1.27
CA GLY A 2 3.83 7.82 -0.74
C GLY A 2 3.42 6.86 -1.88
N ILE A 3 3.73 5.58 -1.72
CA ILE A 3 3.31 4.50 -2.61
C ILE A 3 2.44 3.54 -1.79
N PHE A 4 1.16 3.52 -2.07
CA PHE A 4 0.18 2.68 -1.39
C PHE A 4 -0.42 1.70 -2.39
N GLY A 5 0.14 0.50 -2.43
CA GLY A 5 -0.28 -0.59 -3.32
C GLY A 5 -1.43 -1.41 -2.73
N GLY A 6 -2.37 -1.81 -3.58
CA GLY A 6 -3.46 -2.68 -3.15
C GLY A 6 -4.42 -3.07 -4.27
N SER A 7 -5.23 -4.09 -4.02
CA SER A 7 -6.33 -4.44 -4.94
C SER A 7 -7.47 -3.43 -4.90
N PHE A 8 -7.66 -2.75 -3.76
CA PHE A 8 -8.79 -1.82 -3.52
C PHE A 8 -10.12 -2.42 -3.97
N ASP A 9 -10.47 -3.58 -3.44
CA ASP A 9 -11.54 -4.45 -3.91
C ASP A 9 -12.61 -4.74 -2.83
N PRO A 10 -13.53 -3.81 -2.54
CA PRO A 10 -13.52 -2.41 -2.98
C PRO A 10 -12.58 -1.52 -2.14
N PRO A 11 -12.27 -0.29 -2.61
CA PRO A 11 -11.69 0.74 -1.76
C PRO A 11 -12.68 1.14 -0.67
N HIS A 12 -12.19 1.59 0.48
CA HIS A 12 -13.03 2.01 1.61
C HIS A 12 -12.35 3.11 2.44
N TYR A 13 -13.11 3.72 3.34
CA TYR A 13 -12.63 4.79 4.21
C TYR A 13 -11.38 4.45 5.03
N GLY A 14 -11.15 3.17 5.32
CA GLY A 14 -9.91 2.73 5.97
C GLY A 14 -8.68 3.05 5.13
N HIS A 15 -8.73 2.86 3.81
CA HIS A 15 -7.64 3.22 2.91
C HIS A 15 -7.43 4.75 2.88
N LEU A 16 -8.53 5.51 2.81
CA LEU A 16 -8.50 6.97 2.84
C LEU A 16 -7.87 7.48 4.15
N LYS A 17 -8.32 6.95 5.29
CA LYS A 17 -7.82 7.34 6.62
C LYS A 17 -6.31 7.07 6.77
N ILE A 18 -5.83 5.90 6.34
CA ILE A 18 -4.40 5.57 6.30
C ILE A 18 -3.64 6.59 5.46
N SER A 19 -4.14 6.92 4.28
CA SER A 19 -3.50 7.90 3.39
C SER A 19 -3.41 9.29 4.02
N LYS A 20 -4.49 9.77 4.65
CA LYS A 20 -4.50 11.07 5.35
C LYS A 20 -3.50 11.10 6.51
N ILE A 21 -3.42 10.03 7.29
CA ILE A 21 -2.44 9.90 8.38
C ILE A 21 -1.01 9.90 7.81
N ALA A 22 -0.77 9.15 6.73
CA ALA A 22 0.55 9.10 6.08
C ALA A 22 0.97 10.47 5.55
N ILE A 23 0.08 11.18 4.84
CA ILE A 23 0.33 12.53 4.33
C ILE A 23 0.75 13.46 5.47
N LYS A 24 0.00 13.46 6.58
CA LYS A 24 0.28 14.33 7.72
C LYS A 24 1.57 13.95 8.46
N LYS A 25 1.74 12.66 8.80
CA LYS A 25 2.87 12.20 9.64
C LYS A 25 4.21 12.15 8.93
N LEU A 26 4.21 12.00 7.61
CA LEU A 26 5.41 11.87 6.80
C LEU A 26 5.64 13.12 5.93
N SER A 27 4.82 14.16 6.10
CA SER A 27 4.85 15.40 5.30
C SER A 27 4.91 15.10 3.79
N LEU A 28 4.00 14.21 3.32
CA LEU A 28 3.98 13.83 1.92
C LEU A 28 3.34 14.91 1.05
N ASP A 29 3.98 15.24 -0.05
CA ASP A 29 3.41 16.11 -1.09
C ASP A 29 2.33 15.38 -1.87
N LEU A 30 2.52 14.06 -2.07
CA LEU A 30 1.67 13.23 -2.91
C LEU A 30 1.67 11.79 -2.42
N ILE A 31 0.55 11.11 -2.59
CA ILE A 31 0.43 9.67 -2.41
C ILE A 31 -0.21 9.03 -3.64
N TYR A 32 0.41 8.00 -4.19
CA TYR A 32 -0.17 7.17 -5.24
C TYR A 32 -0.89 5.98 -4.64
N TRP A 33 -2.20 5.85 -4.90
CA TRP A 33 -2.88 4.58 -4.77
C TRP A 33 -2.61 3.76 -6.03
N CYS A 34 -1.72 2.81 -5.89
CA CYS A 34 -1.32 1.94 -6.99
C CYS A 34 -2.24 0.72 -7.02
N VAL A 35 -3.30 0.82 -7.84
CA VAL A 35 -4.26 -0.29 -8.00
C VAL A 35 -3.59 -1.43 -8.74
N THR A 36 -3.69 -2.65 -8.22
CA THR A 36 -3.12 -3.85 -8.86
C THR A 36 -4.18 -4.62 -9.63
N LYS A 37 -3.83 -5.20 -10.78
CA LYS A 37 -4.73 -6.05 -11.57
C LYS A 37 -5.17 -7.25 -10.74
N LYS A 38 -4.21 -7.93 -10.11
CA LYS A 38 -4.43 -9.08 -9.24
C LYS A 38 -3.49 -9.02 -8.04
N ASN A 39 -4.00 -9.26 -6.83
CA ASN A 39 -3.13 -9.46 -5.69
C ASN A 39 -2.51 -10.87 -5.79
N PRO A 40 -1.17 -11.03 -5.78
CA PRO A 40 -0.51 -12.32 -5.91
C PRO A 40 -0.92 -13.33 -4.83
N PHE A 41 -1.47 -12.84 -3.70
CA PHE A 41 -1.92 -13.67 -2.57
C PHE A 41 -3.44 -13.92 -2.55
N LYS A 42 -4.19 -13.56 -3.63
CA LYS A 42 -5.63 -13.77 -3.74
C LYS A 42 -6.00 -14.38 -5.09
N ASN A 43 -6.92 -15.33 -5.10
CA ASN A 43 -7.29 -16.07 -6.30
C ASN A 43 -8.11 -15.25 -7.30
N LYS A 44 -9.08 -14.45 -6.84
CA LYS A 44 -9.94 -13.61 -7.70
C LYS A 44 -10.22 -12.26 -7.04
N THR A 45 -10.47 -11.22 -7.83
CA THR A 45 -11.04 -9.95 -7.41
C THR A 45 -12.56 -9.99 -7.57
N PHE A 46 -13.29 -9.30 -6.69
CA PHE A 46 -14.76 -9.22 -6.76
C PHE A 46 -15.20 -8.22 -7.84
N PHE A 47 -14.57 -7.04 -7.83
CA PHE A 47 -14.80 -6.01 -8.83
C PHE A 47 -13.74 -6.06 -9.93
N SER A 48 -14.12 -5.67 -11.15
CA SER A 48 -13.20 -5.47 -12.26
C SER A 48 -12.16 -4.38 -11.94
N LEU A 49 -11.06 -4.35 -12.66
CA LEU A 49 -10.04 -3.31 -12.47
C LEU A 49 -10.59 -1.90 -12.69
N SER A 50 -11.42 -1.73 -13.73
CA SER A 50 -12.05 -0.44 -14.06
C SER A 50 -12.96 0.06 -12.95
N GLU A 51 -13.81 -0.81 -12.40
CA GLU A 51 -14.68 -0.47 -11.27
C GLU A 51 -13.89 -0.09 -10.02
N ARG A 52 -12.82 -0.83 -9.70
CA ARG A 52 -11.97 -0.53 -8.55
C ARG A 52 -11.26 0.81 -8.69
N ILE A 53 -10.80 1.14 -9.89
CA ILE A 53 -10.23 2.47 -10.20
C ILE A 53 -11.30 3.56 -10.07
N LYS A 54 -12.50 3.35 -10.66
CA LYS A 54 -13.62 4.30 -10.58
C LYS A 54 -14.02 4.56 -9.12
N LYS A 55 -14.26 3.49 -8.35
CA LYS A 55 -14.60 3.59 -6.91
C LYS A 55 -13.48 4.27 -6.10
N SER A 56 -12.21 4.01 -6.41
CA SER A 56 -11.07 4.67 -5.76
C SER A 56 -11.03 6.17 -6.05
N LYS A 57 -11.32 6.59 -7.27
CA LYS A 57 -11.41 8.02 -7.63
C LYS A 57 -12.56 8.70 -6.88
N ILE A 58 -13.72 8.08 -6.81
CA ILE A 58 -14.89 8.61 -6.09
C ILE A 58 -14.55 8.85 -4.62
N ILE A 59 -14.01 7.86 -3.93
CA ILE A 59 -13.72 7.99 -2.49
C ILE A 59 -12.61 9.00 -2.19
N THR A 60 -11.75 9.31 -3.16
CA THR A 60 -10.64 10.26 -3.02
C THR A 60 -10.86 11.59 -3.72
N ASP A 61 -12.06 11.85 -4.23
CA ASP A 61 -12.36 13.01 -5.07
C ASP A 61 -11.92 14.34 -4.43
N LYS A 62 -12.21 14.53 -3.15
CA LYS A 62 -11.86 15.74 -2.39
C LYS A 62 -10.39 15.80 -1.94
N GLU A 63 -9.57 14.80 -2.25
CA GLU A 63 -8.20 14.66 -1.72
C GLU A 63 -7.15 14.99 -2.77
N LYS A 64 -6.79 16.26 -2.89
CA LYS A 64 -5.85 16.77 -3.91
C LYS A 64 -4.49 16.05 -3.92
N LYS A 65 -4.02 15.61 -2.74
CA LYS A 65 -2.74 14.90 -2.57
C LYS A 65 -2.82 13.38 -2.80
N ILE A 66 -3.99 12.83 -3.16
CA ILE A 66 -4.12 11.39 -3.48
C ILE A 66 -4.38 11.24 -4.97
N LYS A 67 -3.57 10.43 -5.64
CA LYS A 67 -3.71 10.15 -7.08
C LYS A 67 -3.84 8.65 -7.31
N ILE A 68 -4.92 8.25 -7.96
CA ILE A 68 -5.16 6.86 -8.33
C ILE A 68 -4.38 6.53 -9.60
N LYS A 69 -3.54 5.49 -9.53
CA LYS A 69 -2.66 5.07 -10.62
C LYS A 69 -2.72 3.57 -10.86
N PHE A 70 -2.61 3.20 -12.12
CA PHE A 70 -2.40 1.83 -12.56
C PHE A 70 -1.13 1.78 -13.40
N PHE A 71 -0.08 1.17 -12.87
CA PHE A 71 1.24 1.19 -13.50
C PHE A 71 1.59 -0.12 -14.22
N GLU A 72 0.93 -1.23 -13.90
CA GLU A 72 1.31 -2.57 -14.36
C GLU A 72 1.42 -2.67 -15.89
N ASN A 73 0.55 -1.99 -16.64
CA ASN A 73 0.63 -1.97 -18.10
C ASN A 73 1.90 -1.25 -18.60
N LYS A 74 2.30 -0.17 -17.90
CA LYS A 74 3.49 0.61 -18.29
C LYS A 74 4.80 -0.09 -17.95
N ILE A 75 4.83 -0.79 -16.82
CA ILE A 75 6.03 -1.49 -16.34
C ILE A 75 6.07 -2.96 -16.77
N LYS A 76 4.98 -3.48 -17.35
CA LYS A 76 4.79 -4.90 -17.71
C LYS A 76 5.14 -5.86 -16.57
N SER A 77 4.82 -5.45 -15.34
CA SER A 77 5.10 -6.21 -14.12
C SER A 77 4.10 -5.91 -13.02
N THR A 78 3.85 -6.89 -12.17
CA THR A 78 3.04 -6.78 -10.95
C THR A 78 3.89 -6.64 -9.67
N ASN A 79 5.21 -6.67 -9.80
CA ASN A 79 6.11 -6.62 -8.65
C ASN A 79 6.34 -5.19 -8.18
N THR A 80 6.26 -4.99 -6.87
CA THR A 80 6.50 -3.68 -6.25
C THR A 80 7.89 -3.12 -6.53
N ILE A 81 8.91 -3.97 -6.63
CA ILE A 81 10.27 -3.53 -6.92
C ILE A 81 10.38 -2.88 -8.30
N ASP A 82 9.70 -3.44 -9.30
CA ASP A 82 9.73 -2.91 -10.66
C ASP A 82 9.00 -1.56 -10.75
N LEU A 83 7.93 -1.39 -9.96
CA LEU A 83 7.25 -0.11 -9.79
C LEU A 83 8.18 0.95 -9.16
N ILE A 84 8.85 0.61 -8.05
CA ILE A 84 9.75 1.54 -7.37
C ILE A 84 10.92 1.93 -8.27
N LYS A 85 11.55 0.99 -8.98
CA LYS A 85 12.60 1.28 -9.98
C LYS A 85 12.11 2.23 -11.07
N TYR A 86 10.92 1.97 -11.62
CA TYR A 86 10.32 2.83 -12.65
C TYR A 86 10.11 4.26 -12.14
N LEU A 87 9.56 4.41 -10.93
CA LEU A 87 9.31 5.71 -10.33
C LEU A 87 10.61 6.45 -9.99
N LYS A 88 11.63 5.74 -9.49
CA LYS A 88 12.97 6.29 -9.23
C LYS A 88 13.65 6.80 -10.50
N LYS A 89 13.58 6.01 -11.59
CA LYS A 89 14.11 6.42 -12.88
C LYS A 89 13.49 7.73 -13.40
N LYS A 90 12.17 7.91 -13.18
CA LYS A 90 11.45 9.13 -13.60
C LYS A 90 11.68 10.33 -12.68
N ASN A 91 11.96 10.11 -11.41
CA ASN A 91 12.03 11.14 -10.38
C ASN A 91 13.15 10.81 -9.39
N THR A 92 14.37 10.98 -9.81
CA THR A 92 15.58 10.61 -9.04
C THR A 92 15.69 11.32 -7.70
N LYS A 93 15.24 12.58 -7.63
CA LYS A 93 15.31 13.43 -6.42
C LYS A 93 14.25 13.07 -5.37
N ASN A 94 13.22 12.33 -5.73
CA ASN A 94 12.12 12.03 -4.81
C ASN A 94 12.47 10.92 -3.81
N ILE A 95 12.05 11.12 -2.57
CA ILE A 95 12.03 10.08 -1.53
C ILE A 95 10.70 9.34 -1.64
N PHE A 96 10.77 8.02 -1.79
CA PHE A 96 9.59 7.17 -1.84
C PHE A 96 9.35 6.47 -0.52
N PHE A 97 8.10 6.52 -0.05
CA PHE A 97 7.63 5.83 1.15
C PHE A 97 6.69 4.72 0.72
N LEU A 98 7.10 3.46 0.88
CA LEU A 98 6.26 2.30 0.62
C LEU A 98 5.36 2.04 1.82
N ILE A 99 4.06 2.28 1.66
CA ILE A 99 3.04 2.19 2.72
C ILE A 99 2.38 0.82 2.65
N ILE A 100 2.51 0.06 3.74
CA ILE A 100 1.95 -1.28 3.87
C ILE A 100 1.25 -1.46 5.21
N GLY A 101 0.36 -2.46 5.32
CA GLY A 101 -0.17 -2.90 6.60
C GLY A 101 0.75 -3.90 7.30
N SER A 102 0.58 -4.07 8.62
CA SER A 102 1.36 -5.05 9.40
C SER A 102 1.15 -6.49 8.95
N ASP A 103 0.00 -6.82 8.36
CA ASP A 103 -0.26 -8.11 7.71
C ASP A 103 0.67 -8.38 6.51
N ASN A 104 0.98 -7.36 5.71
CA ASN A 104 1.92 -7.46 4.60
C ASN A 104 3.38 -7.53 5.08
N LEU A 105 3.73 -6.87 6.18
CA LEU A 105 5.07 -6.92 6.74
C LEU A 105 5.49 -8.35 7.09
N ILE A 106 4.57 -9.17 7.60
CA ILE A 106 4.83 -10.58 7.94
C ILE A 106 5.39 -11.36 6.75
N LYS A 107 4.88 -11.08 5.55
CA LYS A 107 5.24 -11.76 4.29
C LYS A 107 6.19 -10.95 3.41
N PHE A 108 6.68 -9.80 3.86
CA PHE A 108 7.48 -8.90 3.05
C PHE A 108 8.77 -9.54 2.52
N HIS A 109 9.40 -10.41 3.31
CA HIS A 109 10.58 -11.18 2.90
C HIS A 109 10.34 -12.12 1.71
N LYS A 110 9.09 -12.39 1.35
CA LYS A 110 8.70 -13.17 0.17
C LYS A 110 8.49 -12.30 -1.08
N TRP A 111 8.58 -10.99 -0.97
CA TRP A 111 8.44 -10.09 -2.12
C TRP A 111 9.71 -10.14 -2.96
N LYS A 112 9.54 -10.09 -4.28
CA LYS A 112 10.69 -10.08 -5.21
C LYS A 112 11.66 -8.96 -4.84
N ASN A 113 12.93 -9.30 -4.67
CA ASN A 113 14.00 -8.37 -4.34
C ASN A 113 13.69 -7.43 -3.15
N TRP A 114 13.09 -7.99 -2.09
CA TRP A 114 12.66 -7.22 -0.92
C TRP A 114 13.77 -6.42 -0.24
N LYS A 115 15.03 -6.92 -0.25
CA LYS A 115 16.19 -6.19 0.27
C LYS A 115 16.41 -4.90 -0.51
N LEU A 116 16.35 -4.95 -1.85
CA LEU A 116 16.47 -3.78 -2.71
C LEU A 116 15.31 -2.79 -2.51
N LEU A 117 14.11 -3.26 -2.14
CA LEU A 117 13.00 -2.35 -1.77
C LEU A 117 13.34 -1.49 -0.55
N LEU A 118 14.11 -2.03 0.42
CA LEU A 118 14.57 -1.28 1.60
C LEU A 118 15.61 -0.21 1.26
N GLU A 119 16.41 -0.44 0.24
CA GLU A 119 17.40 0.52 -0.24
C GLU A 119 16.75 1.64 -1.04
N LEU A 120 15.80 1.30 -1.90
CA LEU A 120 15.17 2.24 -2.82
C LEU A 120 13.99 3.01 -2.22
N SER A 121 13.43 2.57 -1.08
CA SER A 121 12.28 3.20 -0.45
C SER A 121 12.30 3.09 1.07
N LYS A 122 11.67 4.05 1.75
CA LYS A 122 11.41 3.98 3.20
C LYS A 122 10.14 3.17 3.44
N ILE A 123 10.25 2.09 4.22
CA ILE A 123 9.09 1.24 4.53
C ILE A 123 8.33 1.83 5.70
N VAL A 124 7.03 2.04 5.49
CA VAL A 124 6.09 2.57 6.49
C VAL A 124 4.98 1.56 6.72
N VAL A 125 4.86 1.10 7.95
CA VAL A 125 3.92 0.05 8.35
C VAL A 125 2.80 0.65 9.19
N PHE A 126 1.58 0.49 8.73
CA PHE A 126 0.39 0.83 9.50
C PHE A 126 -0.11 -0.35 10.32
N SER A 127 -0.43 -0.05 11.57
CA SER A 127 -0.92 -1.02 12.55
C SER A 127 -2.23 -1.67 12.11
N ARG A 128 -2.28 -3.00 12.23
CA ARG A 128 -3.50 -3.83 12.16
C ARG A 128 -3.53 -4.73 13.39
N LYS A 129 -4.48 -4.51 14.29
CA LYS A 129 -4.56 -5.08 15.65
C LYS A 129 -4.19 -6.55 15.71
N ASP A 130 -4.75 -7.39 14.86
CA ASP A 130 -4.56 -8.85 14.89
C ASP A 130 -3.20 -9.32 14.31
N PHE A 131 -2.47 -8.42 13.66
CA PHE A 131 -1.22 -8.74 12.96
C PHE A 131 0.02 -8.14 13.62
N ASP A 132 -0.11 -7.11 14.45
CA ASP A 132 1.01 -6.33 14.97
C ASP A 132 2.02 -7.14 15.76
N LYS A 133 1.57 -8.04 16.64
CA LYS A 133 2.46 -8.92 17.43
C LYS A 133 3.31 -9.81 16.51
N ARG A 134 2.68 -10.41 15.49
CA ARG A 134 3.35 -11.27 14.51
C ARG A 134 4.27 -10.47 13.59
N ALA A 135 3.84 -9.29 13.15
CA ALA A 135 4.61 -8.40 12.30
C ALA A 135 5.92 -7.96 12.98
N LYS A 136 5.89 -7.61 14.26
CA LYS A 136 7.08 -7.25 15.03
C LYS A 136 8.07 -8.41 15.22
N LYS A 137 7.61 -9.66 15.14
CA LYS A 137 8.43 -10.87 15.21
C LYS A 137 8.83 -11.38 13.80
N SER A 138 8.48 -10.67 12.73
CA SER A 138 8.78 -11.10 11.36
C SER A 138 10.27 -11.07 11.04
N VAL A 139 10.65 -11.85 10.02
CA VAL A 139 12.04 -11.95 9.53
C VAL A 139 12.66 -10.59 9.26
N ILE A 140 11.90 -9.71 8.63
CA ILE A 140 12.38 -8.37 8.26
C ILE A 140 12.68 -7.51 9.50
N MET A 141 11.88 -7.60 10.56
CA MET A 141 12.11 -6.81 11.78
C MET A 141 13.38 -7.26 12.54
N LYS A 142 13.80 -8.51 12.37
CA LYS A 142 15.05 -9.03 12.93
C LYS A 142 16.27 -8.54 12.15
N GLN A 143 16.13 -8.25 10.86
CA GLN A 143 17.24 -7.92 9.95
C GLN A 143 17.39 -6.42 9.69
N VAL A 144 16.36 -5.60 9.96
CA VAL A 144 16.32 -4.20 9.53
C VAL A 144 15.93 -3.28 10.69
N LYS A 145 16.82 -2.35 11.03
CA LYS A 145 16.57 -1.36 12.10
C LYS A 145 15.70 -0.16 11.67
N LYS A 146 15.47 0.07 10.37
CA LYS A 146 14.84 1.29 9.83
C LYS A 146 13.47 1.04 9.20
N ILE A 147 12.51 0.52 9.97
CA ILE A 147 11.10 0.44 9.55
C ILE A 147 10.29 1.40 10.42
N THR A 148 9.58 2.33 9.77
CA THR A 148 8.68 3.25 10.48
C THR A 148 7.35 2.55 10.76
N PHE A 149 7.03 2.33 12.03
CA PHE A 149 5.76 1.72 12.44
C PHE A 149 4.80 2.81 12.94
N ILE A 150 3.69 3.01 12.27
CA ILE A 150 2.68 4.00 12.65
C ILE A 150 1.52 3.28 13.33
N LYS A 151 1.40 3.52 14.64
CA LYS A 151 0.18 3.15 15.39
C LYS A 151 -0.97 4.07 14.98
N ASN A 152 -2.10 3.50 14.64
CA ASN A 152 -3.34 4.21 14.34
C ASN A 152 -4.49 3.60 15.15
N LYS A 153 -5.52 4.40 15.40
CA LYS A 153 -6.76 3.86 15.98
C LYS A 153 -7.28 2.72 15.08
N PRO A 154 -7.78 1.62 15.65
CA PRO A 154 -8.32 0.51 14.88
C PRO A 154 -9.27 0.99 13.79
N ILE A 155 -9.15 0.41 12.61
CA ILE A 155 -10.02 0.69 11.47
C ILE A 155 -10.87 -0.57 11.29
N ASN A 156 -12.10 -0.51 11.79
CA ASN A 156 -13.00 -1.65 11.83
C ASN A 156 -13.72 -1.88 10.50
N ILE A 157 -13.06 -1.61 9.38
CA ILE A 157 -13.57 -1.83 8.04
C ILE A 157 -12.51 -2.48 7.17
N SER A 158 -12.91 -3.50 6.42
CA SER A 158 -12.04 -4.16 5.44
C SER A 158 -12.82 -4.47 4.16
N SER A 159 -12.10 -4.56 3.03
CA SER A 159 -12.71 -4.97 1.76
C SER A 159 -13.40 -6.34 1.86
N THR A 160 -12.88 -7.24 2.70
CA THR A 160 -13.48 -8.57 2.92
C THR A 160 -14.83 -8.48 3.61
N GLN A 161 -14.95 -7.63 4.65
CA GLN A 161 -16.21 -7.41 5.34
C GLN A 161 -17.25 -6.77 4.41
N ILE A 162 -16.85 -5.77 3.63
CA ILE A 162 -17.74 -5.11 2.65
C ILE A 162 -18.29 -6.13 1.64
N ARG A 163 -17.42 -6.99 1.09
CA ARG A 163 -17.86 -8.03 0.15
C ARG A 163 -18.80 -9.07 0.75
N LYS A 164 -18.75 -9.27 2.05
CA LYS A 164 -19.64 -10.16 2.79
C LYS A 164 -20.97 -9.50 3.19
N GLY A 165 -21.20 -8.24 2.78
CA GLY A 165 -22.41 -7.50 3.14
C GLY A 165 -22.47 -7.11 4.62
N LEU A 166 -21.33 -7.00 5.30
CA LEU A 166 -21.26 -6.68 6.73
C LEU A 166 -21.19 -5.16 7.01
N PHE A 167 -21.46 -4.33 5.99
CA PHE A 167 -21.56 -2.87 6.03
C PHE A 167 -22.54 -2.37 4.96
#